data_018b30be29d6d699a47dcd2d7e0e44a6
#
_entry.id   018b30be29d6d699a47dcd2d7e0e44a6
#
_cell.length_a   1.000
_cell.length_b   1.000
_cell.length_c   1.000
_cell.angle_alpha   90.00
_cell.angle_beta   90.00
_cell.angle_gamma   90.00
#
_symmetry.space_group_name_H-M   'P 1'
#
loop_
_entity.id
_entity.type
_entity.pdbx_description
1 polymer ?
#
loop_
_entity_poly.entity_id
_entity_poly.type
_entity_poly.pdbx_seq_one_letter_code
_entity_poly.pdbx_strand_id
1 'polypeptide(L)'
;GSFEAGDKKRAATVLTALDIYTTGGSNADITSAVKTLPGAQQVGEQEGLFVRGGAGYETKQMIDGMVVNNPFYTASPDIASRGRFSPSLFKGNVFSTGGYSALYGQALSSVLLLESVDLPNRSEATASISSVFVGGGLQNLAKNKKSSYGFNYGYTNLSPYFSIVKQKPDYFTMPEFHSGD
;
A
#
# COMPACT_ATOMS: atom_id res chain seq x y z
N GLY A 1 -9.96 15.09 -1.15
CA GLY A 1 -11.26 14.73 -0.60
C GLY A 1 -11.09 14.10 0.77
N SER A 2 -12.03 14.35 1.65
CA SER A 2 -12.11 13.67 2.94
C SER A 2 -13.15 12.55 2.85
N PHE A 3 -12.93 11.48 3.60
CA PHE A 3 -13.94 10.44 3.76
C PHE A 3 -15.19 11.01 4.42
N GLU A 4 -16.36 10.61 3.94
CA GLU A 4 -17.60 10.98 4.58
C GLU A 4 -17.65 10.39 6.01
N ALA A 5 -18.23 11.16 6.94
CA ALA A 5 -18.34 10.71 8.35
C ALA A 5 -19.13 9.40 8.49
N GLY A 6 -20.08 9.14 7.56
CA GLY A 6 -20.83 7.89 7.51
C GLY A 6 -19.97 6.70 7.11
N ASP A 7 -19.05 6.88 6.19
CA ASP A 7 -18.17 5.81 5.72
C ASP A 7 -17.12 5.46 6.78
N LYS A 8 -16.59 6.45 7.49
CA LYS A 8 -15.71 6.21 8.65
C LYS A 8 -16.39 5.40 9.75
N LYS A 9 -17.68 5.64 10.01
CA LYS A 9 -18.46 4.87 11.00
C LYS A 9 -18.78 3.45 10.55
N ARG A 10 -18.92 3.23 9.24
CA ARG A 10 -19.25 1.93 8.64
C ARG A 10 -18.02 1.13 8.24
N ALA A 11 -16.86 1.75 8.22
CA ALA A 11 -15.62 1.08 7.89
C ALA A 11 -15.33 -0.03 8.89
N ALA A 12 -14.95 -1.18 8.39
CA ALA A 12 -14.54 -2.29 9.23
C ALA A 12 -13.27 -1.96 10.01
N THR A 13 -12.35 -1.22 9.39
CA THR A 13 -11.05 -0.88 9.98
C THR A 13 -10.47 0.39 9.36
N VAL A 14 -9.90 1.22 10.22
CA VAL A 14 -9.09 2.38 9.83
C VAL A 14 -7.66 2.11 10.27
N LEU A 15 -6.71 2.16 9.34
CA LEU A 15 -5.29 1.93 9.59
C LEU A 15 -4.51 3.24 9.37
N THR A 16 -3.70 3.59 10.33
CA THR A 16 -2.69 4.65 10.16
C THR A 16 -1.42 4.07 9.53
N ALA A 17 -0.52 4.93 9.05
CA ALA A 17 0.78 4.48 8.57
C ALA A 17 1.54 3.71 9.66
N LEU A 18 1.47 4.16 10.92
CA LEU A 18 2.11 3.48 12.05
C LEU A 18 1.55 2.07 12.26
N ASP A 19 0.23 1.91 12.20
CA ASP A 19 -0.40 0.60 12.33
C ASP A 19 0.12 -0.36 11.25
N ILE A 20 0.27 0.12 10.01
CA ILE A 20 0.78 -0.68 8.90
C ILE A 20 2.24 -1.08 9.13
N TYR A 21 3.09 -0.14 9.57
CA TYR A 21 4.50 -0.42 9.85
C TYR A 21 4.70 -1.40 11.02
N THR A 22 3.79 -1.39 12.00
CA THR A 22 3.90 -2.24 13.20
C THR A 22 3.12 -3.55 13.07
N THR A 23 2.27 -3.72 12.06
CA THR A 23 1.54 -4.97 11.83
C THR A 23 2.50 -6.07 11.40
N GLY A 24 2.58 -7.14 12.17
CA GLY A 24 3.38 -8.31 11.85
C GLY A 24 2.97 -8.92 10.49
N GLY A 25 3.94 -9.19 9.62
CA GLY A 25 3.70 -9.74 8.29
C GLY A 25 3.26 -8.74 7.22
N SER A 26 3.05 -7.47 7.56
CA SER A 26 2.69 -6.44 6.57
C SER A 26 3.86 -6.04 5.67
N ASN A 27 5.11 -6.21 6.14
CA ASN A 27 6.30 -5.77 5.43
C ASN A 27 6.24 -4.30 4.97
N ALA A 28 5.62 -3.44 5.80
CA ALA A 28 5.38 -2.02 5.48
C ALA A 28 4.57 -1.82 4.18
N ASP A 29 3.67 -2.75 3.86
CA ASP A 29 2.78 -2.67 2.72
C ASP A 29 1.32 -2.58 3.16
N ILE A 30 0.57 -1.60 2.63
CA ILE A 30 -0.83 -1.34 2.98
C ILE A 30 -1.69 -2.57 2.72
N THR A 31 -1.53 -3.17 1.54
CA THR A 31 -2.37 -4.30 1.14
C THR A 31 -2.06 -5.55 1.95
N SER A 32 -0.79 -5.77 2.29
CA SER A 32 -0.38 -6.86 3.17
C SER A 32 -0.90 -6.66 4.61
N ALA A 33 -0.92 -5.44 5.13
CA ALA A 33 -1.55 -5.15 6.41
C ALA A 33 -3.06 -5.42 6.36
N VAL A 34 -3.75 -5.00 5.29
CA VAL A 34 -5.18 -5.28 5.11
C VAL A 34 -5.47 -6.79 5.02
N LYS A 35 -4.58 -7.58 4.40
CA LYS A 35 -4.73 -9.05 4.33
C LYS A 35 -4.69 -9.74 5.70
N THR A 36 -4.19 -9.07 6.74
CA THR A 36 -4.25 -9.60 8.13
C THR A 36 -5.60 -9.38 8.79
N LEU A 37 -6.47 -8.55 8.21
CA LEU A 37 -7.77 -8.24 8.77
C LEU A 37 -8.80 -9.35 8.51
N PRO A 38 -9.80 -9.51 9.39
CA PRO A 38 -10.85 -10.50 9.19
C PRO A 38 -11.59 -10.34 7.87
N GLY A 39 -11.72 -11.44 7.13
CA GLY A 39 -12.41 -11.46 5.83
C GLY A 39 -11.55 -11.13 4.63
N ALA A 40 -10.35 -10.62 4.81
CA ALA A 40 -9.36 -10.46 3.75
C ALA A 40 -8.42 -11.68 3.71
N GLN A 41 -7.97 -12.06 2.52
CA GLN A 41 -7.14 -13.24 2.31
C GLN A 41 -6.05 -12.98 1.28
N GLN A 42 -4.97 -13.72 1.40
CA GLN A 42 -3.99 -13.94 0.34
C GLN A 42 -4.36 -15.22 -0.41
N VAL A 43 -4.40 -15.18 -1.72
CA VAL A 43 -4.64 -16.34 -2.56
C VAL A 43 -3.39 -16.62 -3.38
N GLY A 44 -2.53 -17.50 -2.86
CA GLY A 44 -1.26 -17.81 -3.50
C GLY A 44 -0.44 -16.53 -3.78
N GLU A 45 0.06 -16.42 -4.99
CA GLU A 45 0.85 -15.29 -5.48
C GLU A 45 0.01 -14.29 -6.29
N GLN A 46 -1.31 -14.50 -6.36
CA GLN A 46 -2.18 -13.66 -7.17
C GLN A 46 -2.23 -12.22 -6.66
N GLU A 47 -2.25 -11.30 -7.62
CA GLU A 47 -2.45 -9.89 -7.34
C GLU A 47 -3.86 -9.63 -6.81
N GLY A 48 -3.97 -8.74 -5.84
CA GLY A 48 -5.25 -8.27 -5.36
C GLY A 48 -5.50 -8.48 -3.88
N LEU A 49 -6.63 -7.94 -3.46
CA LEU A 49 -7.23 -8.16 -2.16
C LEU A 49 -8.45 -9.05 -2.35
N PHE A 50 -8.36 -10.27 -1.88
CA PHE A 50 -9.45 -11.25 -1.92
C PHE A 50 -10.26 -11.12 -0.64
N VAL A 51 -11.50 -10.71 -0.75
CA VAL A 51 -12.32 -10.40 0.42
C VAL A 51 -13.63 -11.17 0.37
N ARG A 52 -13.92 -11.92 1.43
CA ARG A 52 -15.14 -12.72 1.58
C ARG A 52 -15.44 -13.62 0.38
N GLY A 53 -14.41 -14.21 -0.21
CA GLY A 53 -14.56 -15.09 -1.39
C GLY A 53 -14.67 -14.34 -2.73
N GLY A 54 -14.63 -13.02 -2.72
CA GLY A 54 -14.57 -12.22 -3.95
C GLY A 54 -13.19 -12.26 -4.61
N ALA A 55 -13.15 -12.08 -5.91
CA ALA A 55 -11.90 -12.00 -6.67
C ALA A 55 -11.15 -10.69 -6.41
N GLY A 56 -9.84 -10.67 -6.64
CA GLY A 56 -8.99 -9.50 -6.36
C GLY A 56 -9.42 -8.22 -7.10
N TYR A 57 -9.99 -8.34 -8.30
CA TYR A 57 -10.49 -7.20 -9.09
C TYR A 57 -11.83 -6.62 -8.56
N GLU A 58 -12.53 -7.34 -7.68
CA GLU A 58 -13.78 -6.89 -7.06
C GLU A 58 -13.53 -5.91 -5.91
N THR A 59 -12.33 -5.87 -5.38
CA THR A 59 -11.88 -4.85 -4.43
C THR A 59 -11.40 -3.64 -5.18
N LYS A 60 -11.97 -2.47 -4.91
CA LYS A 60 -11.51 -1.21 -5.50
C LYS A 60 -10.64 -0.45 -4.52
N GLN A 61 -9.51 0.04 -5.04
CA GLN A 61 -8.65 0.98 -4.32
C GLN A 61 -8.87 2.37 -4.86
N MET A 62 -9.00 3.34 -3.97
CA MET A 62 -9.22 4.73 -4.32
C MET A 62 -8.26 5.62 -3.54
N ILE A 63 -7.67 6.59 -4.22
CA ILE A 63 -6.85 7.65 -3.61
C ILE A 63 -7.60 8.96 -3.77
N ASP A 64 -7.95 9.60 -2.66
CA ASP A 64 -8.70 10.86 -2.62
C ASP A 64 -9.98 10.85 -3.48
N GLY A 65 -10.65 9.70 -3.52
CA GLY A 65 -11.87 9.48 -4.32
C GLY A 65 -11.65 9.08 -5.77
N MET A 66 -10.42 9.00 -6.23
CA MET A 66 -10.08 8.53 -7.59
C MET A 66 -9.76 7.04 -7.58
N VAL A 67 -10.35 6.29 -8.53
CA VAL A 67 -10.06 4.85 -8.68
C VAL A 67 -8.64 4.64 -9.19
N VAL A 68 -7.90 3.77 -8.53
CA VAL A 68 -6.57 3.33 -8.96
C VAL A 68 -6.69 2.08 -9.80
N ASN A 69 -6.31 2.18 -11.07
CA ASN A 69 -6.46 1.06 -12.01
C ASN A 69 -5.39 -0.04 -11.85
N ASN A 70 -4.20 0.31 -11.35
CA ASN A 70 -3.11 -0.63 -11.17
C ASN A 70 -2.41 -0.41 -9.81
N PRO A 71 -3.03 -0.86 -8.70
CA PRO A 71 -2.51 -0.59 -7.37
C PRO A 71 -1.38 -1.53 -6.93
N PHE A 72 -1.05 -2.55 -7.71
CA PHE A 72 -0.05 -3.56 -7.37
C PHE A 72 1.16 -3.50 -8.28
N TYR A 73 2.29 -3.97 -7.81
CA TYR A 73 3.41 -4.34 -8.65
C TYR A 73 3.07 -5.61 -9.42
N THR A 74 3.68 -5.78 -10.59
CA THR A 74 3.53 -7.02 -11.38
C THR A 74 3.90 -8.23 -10.53
N ALA A 75 3.06 -9.25 -10.57
CA ALA A 75 3.31 -10.50 -9.86
C ALA A 75 4.60 -11.16 -10.39
N SER A 76 5.39 -11.67 -9.49
CA SER A 76 6.56 -12.49 -9.80
C SER A 76 6.39 -13.86 -9.15
N PRO A 77 6.78 -14.95 -9.80
CA PRO A 77 6.71 -16.28 -9.20
C PRO A 77 7.42 -16.32 -7.84
N ASP A 78 6.87 -17.06 -6.90
CA ASP A 78 7.38 -17.23 -5.53
C ASP A 78 7.48 -15.93 -4.68
N ILE A 79 6.90 -14.83 -5.16
CA ILE A 79 6.91 -13.54 -4.45
C ILE A 79 5.46 -13.05 -4.27
N ALA A 80 5.08 -12.83 -3.02
CA ALA A 80 3.75 -12.30 -2.72
C ALA A 80 3.57 -10.90 -3.36
N SER A 81 2.43 -10.71 -4.03
CA SER A 81 2.07 -9.43 -4.62
C SER A 81 2.01 -8.32 -3.57
N ARG A 82 2.60 -7.17 -3.89
CA ARG A 82 2.67 -5.97 -3.04
C ARG A 82 1.99 -4.78 -3.69
N GLY A 83 1.47 -3.90 -2.83
CA GLY A 83 0.97 -2.60 -3.27
C GLY A 83 2.10 -1.67 -3.74
N ARG A 84 1.78 -0.75 -4.66
CA ARG A 84 2.74 0.19 -5.22
C ARG A 84 2.99 1.41 -4.33
N PHE A 85 2.08 1.70 -3.41
CA PHE A 85 2.07 2.94 -2.65
C PHE A 85 2.63 2.76 -1.26
N SER A 86 3.53 3.66 -0.85
CA SER A 86 4.07 3.68 0.51
C SER A 86 2.99 4.13 1.51
N PRO A 87 2.90 3.50 2.70
CA PRO A 87 1.98 3.96 3.75
C PRO A 87 2.21 5.41 4.18
N SER A 88 3.42 5.92 4.06
CA SER A 88 3.77 7.31 4.43
C SER A 88 3.10 8.37 3.57
N LEU A 89 2.58 8.00 2.40
CA LEU A 89 1.86 8.92 1.51
C LEU A 89 0.44 9.23 2.01
N PHE A 90 -0.07 8.46 2.97
CA PHE A 90 -1.45 8.53 3.40
C PHE A 90 -1.57 8.81 4.90
N LYS A 91 -2.45 9.75 5.25
CA LYS A 91 -2.84 10.06 6.63
C LYS A 91 -3.90 9.12 7.19
N GLY A 92 -4.60 8.40 6.31
CA GLY A 92 -5.61 7.43 6.69
C GLY A 92 -5.88 6.42 5.58
N ASN A 93 -6.02 5.16 5.97
CA ASN A 93 -6.34 4.04 5.11
C ASN A 93 -7.60 3.39 5.68
N VAL A 94 -8.71 3.50 4.96
CA VAL A 94 -10.00 2.96 5.40
C VAL A 94 -10.32 1.73 4.56
N PHE A 95 -10.40 0.59 5.21
CA PHE A 95 -10.80 -0.66 4.58
C PHE A 95 -12.22 -1.04 5.00
N SER A 96 -13.10 -1.23 4.03
CA SER A 96 -14.48 -1.63 4.27
C SER A 96 -14.84 -2.85 3.43
N THR A 97 -15.41 -3.86 4.10
CA THR A 97 -15.87 -5.12 3.49
C THR A 97 -17.36 -5.10 3.18
N GLY A 98 -18.02 -3.97 3.27
CA GLY A 98 -19.43 -3.80 2.96
C GLY A 98 -20.05 -2.60 3.68
N GLY A 99 -21.22 -2.19 3.23
CA GLY A 99 -21.94 -1.03 3.77
C GLY A 99 -21.30 0.31 3.43
N TYR A 100 -20.38 0.35 2.47
CA TYR A 100 -19.80 1.59 1.96
C TYR A 100 -20.80 2.35 1.08
N SER A 101 -20.53 3.64 0.88
CA SER A 101 -21.41 4.53 0.12
C SER A 101 -21.54 4.12 -1.35
N ALA A 102 -22.70 4.41 -1.96
CA ALA A 102 -22.92 4.25 -3.39
C ALA A 102 -21.99 5.13 -4.26
N LEU A 103 -21.29 6.09 -3.67
CA LEU A 103 -20.23 6.87 -4.32
C LEU A 103 -19.07 6.00 -4.79
N TYR A 104 -18.85 4.87 -4.12
CA TYR A 104 -17.78 3.93 -4.48
C TYR A 104 -18.31 2.85 -5.42
N GLY A 105 -18.69 3.29 -6.62
CA GLY A 105 -19.18 2.40 -7.67
C GLY A 105 -18.15 1.35 -8.09
N GLN A 106 -18.60 0.24 -8.68
CA GLN A 106 -17.78 -0.86 -9.19
C GLN A 106 -17.02 -1.66 -8.12
N ALA A 107 -17.15 -1.34 -6.84
CA ALA A 107 -16.65 -2.18 -5.76
C ALA A 107 -17.71 -3.28 -5.46
N LEU A 108 -17.37 -4.54 -5.68
CA LEU A 108 -18.29 -5.66 -5.49
C LEU A 108 -18.09 -6.37 -4.16
N SER A 109 -16.85 -6.55 -3.73
CA SER A 109 -16.53 -7.25 -2.47
C SER A 109 -16.08 -6.30 -1.38
N SER A 110 -15.24 -5.32 -1.69
CA SER A 110 -14.70 -4.38 -0.71
C SER A 110 -14.14 -3.11 -1.35
N VAL A 111 -13.85 -2.13 -0.52
CA VAL A 111 -13.20 -0.89 -0.93
C VAL A 111 -12.06 -0.55 0.04
N LEU A 112 -10.93 -0.13 -0.52
CA LEU A 112 -9.80 0.43 0.21
C LEU A 112 -9.66 1.90 -0.19
N LEU A 113 -9.91 2.79 0.77
CA LEU A 113 -9.83 4.23 0.60
C LEU A 113 -8.56 4.74 1.21
N LEU A 114 -7.75 5.39 0.42
CA LEU A 114 -6.47 5.99 0.80
C LEU A 114 -6.63 7.50 0.76
N GLU A 115 -6.40 8.16 1.87
CA GLU A 115 -6.46 9.61 1.97
C GLU A 115 -5.04 10.17 2.06
N SER A 116 -4.62 10.92 1.04
CA SER A 116 -3.28 11.46 0.98
C SER A 116 -2.97 12.42 2.15
N VAL A 117 -1.69 12.49 2.52
CA VAL A 117 -1.25 13.41 3.58
C VAL A 117 -1.50 14.86 3.19
N ASP A 118 -1.87 15.66 4.18
CA ASP A 118 -1.97 17.12 4.03
C ASP A 118 -0.57 17.77 3.90
N LEU A 119 -0.55 19.08 3.83
CA LEU A 119 0.71 19.82 3.86
C LEU A 119 1.53 19.44 5.10
N PRO A 120 2.81 19.09 4.95
CA PRO A 120 3.67 18.76 6.08
C PRO A 120 3.87 20.00 6.98
N ASN A 121 4.05 19.77 8.26
CA ASN A 121 4.33 20.85 9.21
C ASN A 121 5.75 21.42 9.03
N ARG A 122 6.66 20.62 8.49
CA ARG A 122 8.07 20.97 8.25
C ARG A 122 8.63 20.18 7.07
N SER A 123 9.76 20.65 6.54
CA SER A 123 10.54 19.88 5.58
C SER A 123 11.22 18.72 6.27
N GLU A 124 11.21 17.55 5.65
CA GLU A 124 11.75 16.31 6.19
C GLU A 124 12.56 15.57 5.13
N ALA A 125 13.59 14.86 5.59
CA ALA A 125 14.31 13.88 4.80
C ALA A 125 14.21 12.53 5.50
N THR A 126 13.94 11.48 4.73
CA THR A 126 13.84 10.11 5.23
C THR A 126 14.84 9.22 4.54
N ALA A 127 15.40 8.27 5.26
CA ALA A 127 16.22 7.21 4.71
C ALA A 127 15.80 5.88 5.33
N SER A 128 15.71 4.85 4.52
CA SER A 128 15.30 3.50 4.94
C SER A 128 16.29 2.49 4.39
N ILE A 129 16.75 1.59 5.24
CA ILE A 129 17.64 0.50 4.86
C ILE A 129 17.12 -0.78 5.49
N SER A 130 17.01 -1.82 4.70
CA SER A 130 16.77 -3.18 5.17
C SER A 130 17.64 -4.17 4.42
N SER A 131 17.53 -5.46 4.72
CA SER A 131 18.32 -6.51 4.08
C SER A 131 18.22 -6.57 2.55
N VAL A 132 17.10 -6.10 2.00
CA VAL A 132 16.78 -6.17 0.55
C VAL A 132 16.35 -4.84 -0.05
N PHE A 133 16.21 -3.81 0.77
CA PHE A 133 15.66 -2.52 0.35
C PHE A 133 16.53 -1.36 0.83
N VAL A 134 16.78 -0.44 -0.07
CA VAL A 134 17.37 0.87 0.23
C VAL A 134 16.49 1.93 -0.39
N GLY A 135 16.11 2.91 0.41
CA GLY A 135 15.25 4.00 -0.07
C GLY A 135 15.48 5.30 0.67
N GLY A 136 15.04 6.37 0.07
CA GLY A 136 15.09 7.70 0.68
C GLY A 136 14.06 8.62 0.07
N GLY A 137 13.68 9.63 0.84
CA GLY A 137 12.72 10.63 0.42
C GLY A 137 13.05 12.00 0.94
N LEU A 138 12.62 12.98 0.21
CA LEU A 138 12.69 14.39 0.57
C LEU A 138 11.30 14.98 0.46
N GLN A 139 10.84 15.63 1.50
CA GLN A 139 9.60 16.39 1.49
C GLN A 139 9.92 17.83 1.90
N ASN A 140 9.65 18.77 1.04
CA ASN A 140 9.96 20.18 1.26
C ASN A 140 8.69 21.01 1.31
N LEU A 141 8.55 21.78 2.39
CA LEU A 141 7.48 22.74 2.56
C LEU A 141 7.94 24.08 1.99
N ALA A 142 7.17 24.65 1.08
CA ALA A 142 7.46 25.98 0.53
C ALA A 142 7.45 27.05 1.63
N LYS A 143 8.24 28.11 1.45
CA LYS A 143 8.34 29.22 2.41
C LYS A 143 6.99 29.88 2.71
N ASN A 144 6.08 29.89 1.75
CA ASN A 144 4.73 30.44 1.91
C ASN A 144 3.79 29.53 2.72
N LYS A 145 4.22 28.28 3.07
CA LYS A 145 3.45 27.27 3.80
C LYS A 145 2.12 26.89 3.15
N LYS A 146 1.96 27.14 1.85
CA LYS A 146 0.73 26.83 1.09
C LYS A 146 0.91 25.69 0.10
N SER A 147 2.13 25.25 -0.11
CA SER A 147 2.47 24.16 -1.01
C SER A 147 3.64 23.37 -0.48
N SER A 148 3.70 22.11 -0.84
CA SER A 148 4.83 21.23 -0.59
C SER A 148 5.11 20.41 -1.84
N TYR A 149 6.35 19.95 -1.96
CA TYR A 149 6.74 18.99 -2.96
C TYR A 149 7.61 17.93 -2.27
N GLY A 150 7.48 16.72 -2.74
CA GLY A 150 8.24 15.60 -2.24
C GLY A 150 8.70 14.72 -3.37
N PHE A 151 9.72 13.94 -3.08
CA PHE A 151 10.24 12.90 -3.95
C PHE A 151 10.69 11.75 -3.07
N ASN A 152 10.22 10.54 -3.40
CA ASN A 152 10.66 9.30 -2.77
C ASN A 152 11.22 8.38 -3.85
N TYR A 153 12.30 7.69 -3.51
CA TYR A 153 12.86 6.66 -4.35
C TYR A 153 13.25 5.45 -3.52
N GLY A 154 12.92 4.27 -4.02
CA GLY A 154 13.25 3.01 -3.40
C GLY A 154 13.79 1.99 -4.40
N TYR A 155 14.81 1.27 -3.99
CA TYR A 155 15.38 0.16 -4.73
C TYR A 155 15.33 -1.11 -3.88
N THR A 156 14.76 -2.16 -4.44
CA THR A 156 14.69 -3.48 -3.81
C THR A 156 15.46 -4.47 -4.68
N ASN A 157 16.36 -5.22 -4.04
CA ASN A 157 17.06 -6.33 -4.67
C ASN A 157 16.92 -7.57 -3.79
N LEU A 158 16.42 -8.65 -4.35
CA LEU A 158 16.14 -9.89 -3.62
C LEU A 158 17.34 -10.85 -3.58
N SER A 159 18.45 -10.56 -4.28
CA SER A 159 19.63 -11.42 -4.26
C SER A 159 20.16 -11.74 -2.87
N PRO A 160 20.28 -10.78 -1.92
CA PRO A 160 20.74 -11.09 -0.56
C PRO A 160 19.78 -12.03 0.18
N TYR A 161 18.48 -11.89 -0.05
CA TYR A 161 17.48 -12.77 0.57
C TYR A 161 17.63 -14.20 0.10
N PHE A 162 17.68 -14.44 -1.21
CA PHE A 162 17.82 -15.78 -1.77
C PHE A 162 19.19 -16.43 -1.54
N SER A 163 20.22 -15.66 -1.21
CA SER A 163 21.50 -16.23 -0.80
C SER A 163 21.49 -16.78 0.64
N ILE A 164 20.60 -16.24 1.49
CA ILE A 164 20.43 -16.70 2.88
C ILE A 164 19.39 -17.83 2.96
N VAL A 165 18.25 -17.65 2.29
CA VAL A 165 17.20 -18.64 2.22
C VAL A 165 17.56 -19.64 1.12
N LYS A 166 17.74 -20.90 1.49
CA LYS A 166 18.15 -22.00 0.56
C LYS A 166 17.07 -22.35 -0.48
N GLN A 167 16.25 -21.41 -0.88
CA GLN A 167 15.37 -21.54 -2.03
C GLN A 167 16.17 -21.16 -3.28
N LYS A 168 16.11 -22.00 -4.28
CA LYS A 168 16.69 -21.71 -5.60
C LYS A 168 15.54 -21.49 -6.59
N PRO A 169 14.97 -20.29 -6.64
CA PRO A 169 13.97 -19.98 -7.65
C PRO A 169 14.65 -20.04 -9.03
N ASP A 170 13.91 -20.56 -9.99
CA ASP A 170 14.40 -20.71 -11.38
C ASP A 170 14.21 -19.39 -12.15
N TYR A 171 14.99 -18.38 -11.79
CA TYR A 171 14.99 -17.08 -12.48
C TYR A 171 16.21 -16.95 -13.39
N PHE A 172 16.02 -16.41 -14.58
CA PHE A 172 17.13 -15.98 -15.44
C PHE A 172 17.89 -14.80 -14.84
N THR A 173 17.20 -13.91 -14.15
CA THR A 173 17.77 -12.76 -13.44
C THR A 173 17.00 -12.55 -12.15
N MET A 174 17.68 -12.22 -11.06
CA MET A 174 17.02 -11.95 -9.78
C MET A 174 16.09 -10.73 -9.90
N PRO A 175 14.87 -10.83 -9.36
CA PRO A 175 13.93 -9.72 -9.41
C PRO A 175 14.47 -8.49 -8.69
N GLU A 176 14.41 -7.35 -9.38
CA GLU A 176 14.74 -6.03 -8.86
C GLU A 176 13.55 -5.11 -9.08
N PHE A 177 13.29 -4.26 -8.10
CA PHE A 177 12.17 -3.32 -8.15
C PHE A 177 12.65 -1.91 -7.86
N HIS A 178 12.22 -0.99 -8.71
CA HIS A 178 12.40 0.43 -8.52
C HIS A 178 11.03 1.06 -8.25
N SER A 179 10.94 1.87 -7.24
CA SER A 179 9.75 2.66 -6.93
C SER A 179 10.10 4.12 -6.83
N GLY A 180 9.23 4.99 -7.30
CA GLY A 180 9.37 6.44 -7.18
C GLY A 180 8.00 7.10 -7.16
N ASP A 181 7.84 8.11 -6.28
CA ASP A 181 6.64 8.91 -6.07
C ASP A 181 6.97 10.39 -6.07
#